data_e504dbc687c9a98ecbad1da81f20cc59
#
_entry.id   e504dbc687c9a98ecbad1da81f20cc59
#
_cell.length_a   1.000
_cell.length_b   1.000
_cell.length_c   1.000
_cell.angle_alpha   90.00
_cell.angle_beta   90.00
_cell.angle_gamma   90.00
#
_symmetry.space_group_name_H-M   'P 1'
#
loop_
_entity.id
_entity.type
_entity.pdbx_description
1 polymer ?
#
loop_
_entity_poly.entity_id
_entity_poly.type
_entity_poly.pdbx_seq_one_letter_code
_entity_poly.pdbx_strand_id
1 'polypeptide(L)'
;MQKLISFAVPCYNSAAYMRHCIETLLSAGEQAEIILVDDGSTKDDTPAICDEYAAKYPTIVKAIHQENGGHGEGVNQGIRNATGLYYKVVDSDDWLDTDALKKVLARLSALVARGTAPDLMICNYVYEHVEDGTSHTVRYTNVFPQNRLFDWVHVRHFRPDQNILMHSVMYRTEVLRQCGMVLPKHTFYVDNIFVYQPLPYVKSMYYMDLDLYRYFIGRADQSVNESVMIGRVDQQLRVTKHMIDCQDLDALKGQKRLRAYMVHYLSVMMAVSDIFLLLDGSAEAHEKRTELWQYLKANTSTGVYNAVKYNLGGLTNMKFPGSDKVILG
;
A
#
# COMPACT_ATOMS: atom_id res chain seq x y z
N MET A 1 -9.72 13.14 24.23
CA MET A 1 -8.36 13.50 23.75
C MET A 1 -8.28 13.09 22.28
N GLN A 2 -7.73 13.90 21.39
CA GLN A 2 -7.56 13.52 19.98
C GLN A 2 -6.57 12.36 19.88
N LYS A 3 -6.93 11.32 19.13
CA LYS A 3 -6.03 10.19 18.88
C LYS A 3 -4.88 10.62 17.96
N LEU A 4 -3.69 10.13 18.24
CA LEU A 4 -2.52 10.42 17.41
C LEU A 4 -2.55 9.62 16.10
N ILE A 5 -2.97 8.35 16.18
CA ILE A 5 -3.01 7.44 15.03
C ILE A 5 -4.24 6.55 15.06
N SER A 6 -4.82 6.32 13.88
CA SER A 6 -5.84 5.31 13.62
C SER A 6 -5.20 4.15 12.85
N PHE A 7 -5.24 2.96 13.42
CA PHE A 7 -4.94 1.73 12.70
C PHE A 7 -6.24 1.16 12.12
N ALA A 8 -6.29 0.93 10.83
CA ALA A 8 -7.37 0.17 10.21
C ALA A 8 -6.91 -1.26 9.94
N VAL A 9 -7.68 -2.20 10.41
CA VAL A 9 -7.41 -3.63 10.26
C VAL A 9 -8.57 -4.26 9.48
N PRO A 10 -8.45 -4.39 8.14
CA PRO A 10 -9.40 -5.16 7.35
C PRO A 10 -9.34 -6.64 7.73
N CYS A 11 -10.48 -7.23 8.10
CA CYS A 11 -10.58 -8.61 8.55
C CYS A 11 -11.59 -9.38 7.69
N TYR A 12 -11.18 -10.52 7.15
CA TYR A 12 -12.07 -11.43 6.44
C TYR A 12 -11.64 -12.87 6.67
N ASN A 13 -12.44 -13.62 7.46
CA ASN A 13 -12.12 -14.99 7.85
C ASN A 13 -10.67 -15.11 8.38
N SER A 14 -10.31 -14.25 9.33
CA SER A 14 -8.94 -14.07 9.84
C SER A 14 -8.76 -14.41 11.31
N ALA A 15 -9.73 -15.14 11.91
CA ALA A 15 -9.70 -15.50 13.34
C ALA A 15 -8.41 -16.18 13.79
N ALA A 16 -7.74 -16.92 12.90
CA ALA A 16 -6.48 -17.61 13.21
C ALA A 16 -5.29 -16.65 13.44
N TYR A 17 -5.33 -15.42 12.91
CA TYR A 17 -4.18 -14.50 12.88
C TYR A 17 -4.44 -13.19 13.59
N MET A 18 -5.65 -12.64 13.50
CA MET A 18 -5.95 -11.25 13.89
C MET A 18 -5.66 -10.91 15.34
N ARG A 19 -5.69 -11.87 16.27
CA ARG A 19 -5.38 -11.62 17.69
C ARG A 19 -3.95 -11.13 17.86
N HIS A 20 -2.99 -11.76 17.19
CA HIS A 20 -1.59 -11.32 17.25
C HIS A 20 -1.42 -9.90 16.68
N CYS A 21 -2.04 -9.60 15.55
CA CYS A 21 -2.09 -8.25 14.99
C CYS A 21 -2.59 -7.25 16.04
N ILE A 22 -3.80 -7.46 16.58
CA ILE A 22 -4.45 -6.55 17.53
C ILE A 22 -3.61 -6.32 18.78
N GLU A 23 -3.04 -7.38 19.37
CA GLU A 23 -2.22 -7.29 20.59
C GLU A 23 -0.98 -6.40 20.38
N THR A 24 -0.34 -6.47 19.20
CA THR A 24 0.79 -5.58 18.92
C THR A 24 0.36 -4.11 18.78
N LEU A 25 -0.81 -3.84 18.20
CA LEU A 25 -1.37 -2.49 18.05
C LEU A 25 -1.82 -1.89 19.39
N LEU A 26 -2.35 -2.71 20.30
CA LEU A 26 -2.73 -2.29 21.65
C LEU A 26 -1.54 -1.74 22.46
N SER A 27 -0.30 -2.11 22.10
CA SER A 27 0.90 -1.54 22.73
C SER A 27 1.03 -0.03 22.56
N ALA A 28 0.30 0.57 21.61
CA ALA A 28 0.22 2.02 21.41
C ALA A 28 -0.58 2.75 22.50
N GLY A 29 -1.43 2.04 23.26
CA GLY A 29 -2.24 2.60 24.33
C GLY A 29 -3.28 3.63 23.87
N GLU A 30 -3.68 4.52 24.78
CA GLU A 30 -4.78 5.49 24.58
C GLU A 30 -4.52 6.53 23.47
N GLN A 31 -3.31 6.72 23.01
CA GLN A 31 -3.01 7.63 21.92
C GLN A 31 -3.42 7.08 20.54
N ALA A 32 -3.70 5.78 20.44
CA ALA A 32 -4.19 5.14 19.22
C ALA A 32 -5.68 4.81 19.29
N GLU A 33 -6.28 4.62 18.12
CA GLU A 33 -7.50 3.86 17.93
C GLU A 33 -7.22 2.71 16.94
N ILE A 34 -7.92 1.60 17.10
CA ILE A 34 -7.84 0.42 16.27
C ILE A 34 -9.24 0.18 15.71
N ILE A 35 -9.39 0.28 14.40
CA ILE A 35 -10.65 0.10 13.70
C ILE A 35 -10.60 -1.28 13.05
N LEU A 36 -11.24 -2.25 13.69
CA LEU A 36 -11.41 -3.60 13.16
C LEU A 36 -12.59 -3.58 12.19
N VAL A 37 -12.34 -3.86 10.92
CA VAL A 37 -13.39 -3.89 9.89
C VAL A 37 -13.59 -5.33 9.46
N ASP A 38 -14.62 -5.97 10.01
CA ASP A 38 -15.07 -7.29 9.57
C ASP A 38 -15.83 -7.15 8.24
N ASP A 39 -15.24 -7.67 7.19
CA ASP A 39 -15.74 -7.60 5.82
C ASP A 39 -16.68 -8.78 5.48
N GLY A 40 -17.64 -9.04 6.38
CA GLY A 40 -18.66 -10.07 6.18
C GLY A 40 -18.10 -11.48 6.33
N SER A 41 -17.33 -11.73 7.36
CA SER A 41 -16.81 -13.06 7.69
C SER A 41 -17.92 -14.01 8.09
N THR A 42 -17.93 -15.20 7.49
CA THR A 42 -18.97 -16.23 7.74
C THR A 42 -18.41 -17.62 8.02
N LYS A 43 -17.08 -17.79 7.95
CA LYS A 43 -16.44 -19.10 8.03
C LYS A 43 -15.73 -19.36 9.35
N ASP A 44 -15.55 -18.32 10.17
CA ASP A 44 -14.84 -18.39 11.44
C ASP A 44 -15.34 -17.34 12.45
N ASP A 45 -14.70 -17.27 13.60
CA ASP A 45 -15.07 -16.39 14.71
C ASP A 45 -14.56 -14.93 14.57
N THR A 46 -14.15 -14.49 13.38
CA THR A 46 -13.66 -13.13 13.13
C THR A 46 -14.63 -12.05 13.69
N PRO A 47 -15.96 -12.09 13.43
CA PRO A 47 -16.89 -11.08 13.95
C PRO A 47 -16.91 -11.06 15.48
N ALA A 48 -16.94 -12.24 16.11
CA ALA A 48 -16.97 -12.35 17.57
C ALA A 48 -15.67 -11.84 18.22
N ILE A 49 -14.51 -12.04 17.57
CA ILE A 49 -13.24 -11.50 18.03
C ILE A 49 -13.22 -9.97 17.93
N CYS A 50 -13.77 -9.39 16.86
CA CYS A 50 -13.90 -7.94 16.72
C CYS A 50 -14.71 -7.35 17.91
N ASP A 51 -15.86 -7.96 18.22
CA ASP A 51 -16.72 -7.53 19.32
C ASP A 51 -16.08 -7.72 20.69
N GLU A 52 -15.37 -8.84 20.90
CA GLU A 52 -14.61 -9.12 22.13
C GLU A 52 -13.61 -8.00 22.43
N TYR A 53 -12.79 -7.63 21.43
CA TYR A 53 -11.78 -6.59 21.61
C TYR A 53 -12.41 -5.19 21.76
N ALA A 54 -13.48 -4.88 21.04
CA ALA A 54 -14.21 -3.62 21.20
C ALA A 54 -14.83 -3.50 22.59
N ALA A 55 -15.40 -4.58 23.15
CA ALA A 55 -15.93 -4.60 24.50
C ALA A 55 -14.83 -4.48 25.58
N LYS A 56 -13.69 -5.14 25.37
CA LYS A 56 -12.55 -5.14 26.30
C LYS A 56 -11.80 -3.82 26.34
N TYR A 57 -11.70 -3.13 25.19
CA TYR A 57 -10.93 -1.88 25.03
C TYR A 57 -11.77 -0.77 24.38
N PRO A 58 -12.89 -0.35 24.99
CA PRO A 58 -13.90 0.51 24.36
C PRO A 58 -13.39 1.93 23.99
N THR A 59 -12.28 2.36 24.60
CA THR A 59 -11.66 3.65 24.28
C THR A 59 -10.61 3.58 23.17
N ILE A 60 -10.18 2.35 22.81
CA ILE A 60 -9.10 2.12 21.84
C ILE A 60 -9.63 1.39 20.61
N VAL A 61 -10.46 0.35 20.80
CA VAL A 61 -10.90 -0.54 19.71
C VAL A 61 -12.32 -0.23 19.30
N LYS A 62 -12.56 -0.17 18.00
CA LYS A 62 -13.87 -0.04 17.37
C LYS A 62 -14.06 -1.19 16.38
N ALA A 63 -15.16 -1.94 16.54
CA ALA A 63 -15.58 -2.94 15.58
C ALA A 63 -16.58 -2.34 14.56
N ILE A 64 -16.42 -2.69 13.30
CA ILE A 64 -17.32 -2.35 12.20
C ILE A 64 -17.59 -3.63 11.43
N HIS A 65 -18.86 -3.99 11.28
CA HIS A 65 -19.31 -5.12 10.48
C HIS A 65 -19.97 -4.60 9.20
N GLN A 66 -19.60 -5.16 8.06
CA GLN A 66 -20.17 -4.78 6.77
C GLN A 66 -20.43 -6.01 5.90
N GLU A 67 -21.22 -5.85 4.84
CA GLU A 67 -21.25 -6.81 3.75
C GLU A 67 -19.89 -6.87 3.06
N ASN A 68 -19.49 -8.06 2.60
CA ASN A 68 -18.20 -8.21 1.93
C ASN A 68 -18.07 -7.24 0.76
N GLY A 69 -17.08 -6.37 0.84
CA GLY A 69 -16.72 -5.40 -0.19
C GLY A 69 -15.28 -5.59 -0.66
N GLY A 70 -14.55 -6.52 -0.06
CA GLY A 70 -13.13 -6.77 -0.29
C GLY A 70 -12.22 -5.84 0.51
N HIS A 71 -10.93 -6.16 0.52
CA HIS A 71 -9.89 -5.46 1.29
C HIS A 71 -9.96 -3.93 1.13
N GLY A 72 -10.11 -3.43 -0.10
CA GLY A 72 -10.18 -1.98 -0.36
C GLY A 72 -11.35 -1.30 0.34
N GLU A 73 -12.53 -1.94 0.43
CA GLU A 73 -13.66 -1.38 1.16
C GLU A 73 -13.40 -1.38 2.67
N GLY A 74 -12.70 -2.38 3.20
CA GLY A 74 -12.23 -2.37 4.59
C GLY A 74 -11.34 -1.16 4.89
N VAL A 75 -10.40 -0.85 3.99
CA VAL A 75 -9.55 0.34 4.09
C VAL A 75 -10.37 1.63 3.98
N ASN A 76 -11.33 1.71 3.04
CA ASN A 76 -12.24 2.86 2.90
C ASN A 76 -13.05 3.11 4.17
N GLN A 77 -13.58 2.06 4.80
CA GLN A 77 -14.28 2.17 6.09
C GLN A 77 -13.36 2.68 7.18
N GLY A 78 -12.11 2.18 7.22
CA GLY A 78 -11.09 2.69 8.12
C GLY A 78 -10.89 4.20 7.98
N ILE A 79 -10.70 4.72 6.75
CA ILE A 79 -10.48 6.17 6.49
C ILE A 79 -11.72 6.98 6.90
N ARG A 80 -12.93 6.51 6.60
CA ARG A 80 -14.19 7.20 6.96
C ARG A 80 -14.36 7.33 8.48
N ASN A 81 -13.94 6.31 9.22
CA ASN A 81 -14.13 6.22 10.67
C ASN A 81 -12.91 6.69 11.49
N ALA A 82 -11.77 6.97 10.86
CA ALA A 82 -10.56 7.40 11.54
C ALA A 82 -10.74 8.76 12.23
N THR A 83 -10.35 8.84 13.50
CA THR A 83 -10.31 10.10 14.28
C THR A 83 -8.89 10.53 14.60
N GLY A 84 -7.91 9.64 14.38
CA GLY A 84 -6.51 9.92 14.59
C GLY A 84 -5.93 10.92 13.60
N LEU A 85 -4.93 11.63 14.04
CA LEU A 85 -4.21 12.59 13.20
C LEU A 85 -3.47 11.89 12.04
N TYR A 86 -3.01 10.67 12.29
CA TYR A 86 -2.39 9.78 11.30
C TYR A 86 -3.24 8.54 11.08
N TYR A 87 -3.05 7.93 9.93
CA TYR A 87 -3.74 6.72 9.50
C TYR A 87 -2.74 5.69 8.97
N LYS A 88 -2.89 4.44 9.40
CA LYS A 88 -2.11 3.31 8.91
C LYS A 88 -3.02 2.10 8.72
N VAL A 89 -2.87 1.43 7.60
CA VAL A 89 -3.44 0.08 7.37
C VAL A 89 -2.48 -0.96 7.96
N VAL A 90 -3.05 -1.93 8.65
CA VAL A 90 -2.34 -3.14 9.08
C VAL A 90 -3.21 -4.34 8.71
N ASP A 91 -2.71 -5.22 7.86
CA ASP A 91 -3.45 -6.41 7.45
C ASP A 91 -3.59 -7.37 8.64
N SER A 92 -4.72 -8.07 8.72
CA SER A 92 -5.09 -8.85 9.93
C SER A 92 -4.20 -10.07 10.18
N ASP A 93 -3.41 -10.49 9.21
CA ASP A 93 -2.41 -11.56 9.33
C ASP A 93 -0.97 -11.03 9.57
N ASP A 94 -0.80 -9.70 9.57
CA ASP A 94 0.46 -9.02 9.83
C ASP A 94 0.52 -8.45 11.25
N TRP A 95 1.66 -7.87 11.64
CA TRP A 95 1.81 -7.22 12.94
C TRP A 95 2.83 -6.09 12.92
N LEU A 96 2.89 -5.32 14.01
CA LEU A 96 3.89 -4.28 14.20
C LEU A 96 4.90 -4.68 15.29
N ASP A 97 6.17 -4.35 15.07
CA ASP A 97 7.18 -4.41 16.13
C ASP A 97 6.84 -3.38 17.21
N THR A 98 6.60 -3.85 18.43
CA THR A 98 6.08 -3.00 19.52
C THR A 98 7.08 -1.96 20.01
N ASP A 99 8.37 -2.23 19.93
CA ASP A 99 9.43 -1.28 20.35
C ASP A 99 9.67 -0.22 19.27
N ALA A 100 9.64 -0.63 17.99
CA ALA A 100 9.64 0.31 16.87
C ALA A 100 8.40 1.21 16.91
N LEU A 101 7.21 0.65 17.17
CA LEU A 101 5.97 1.40 17.29
C LEU A 101 6.05 2.47 18.39
N LYS A 102 6.53 2.14 19.58
CA LYS A 102 6.71 3.10 20.67
C LYS A 102 7.63 4.26 20.27
N LYS A 103 8.74 3.96 19.57
CA LYS A 103 9.69 4.99 19.09
C LYS A 103 9.04 5.90 18.04
N VAL A 104 8.28 5.32 17.11
CA VAL A 104 7.55 6.08 16.07
C VAL A 104 6.52 7.01 16.71
N LEU A 105 5.69 6.50 17.63
CA LEU A 105 4.66 7.30 18.29
C LEU A 105 5.26 8.41 19.13
N ALA A 106 6.35 8.15 19.86
CA ALA A 106 7.07 9.18 20.61
C ALA A 106 7.61 10.29 19.68
N ARG A 107 8.15 9.91 18.52
CA ARG A 107 8.63 10.88 17.52
C ARG A 107 7.48 11.67 16.91
N LEU A 108 6.39 11.03 16.51
CA LEU A 108 5.20 11.69 15.97
C LEU A 108 4.62 12.69 16.98
N SER A 109 4.45 12.29 18.24
CA SER A 109 3.96 13.18 19.30
C SER A 109 4.86 14.41 19.46
N ALA A 110 6.17 14.25 19.44
CA ALA A 110 7.11 15.35 19.53
C ALA A 110 7.04 16.30 18.33
N LEU A 111 6.86 15.78 17.11
CA LEU A 111 6.70 16.58 15.89
C LEU A 111 5.37 17.35 15.89
N VAL A 112 4.29 16.72 16.32
CA VAL A 112 2.96 17.35 16.48
C VAL A 112 3.01 18.48 17.50
N ALA A 113 3.61 18.24 18.67
CA ALA A 113 3.74 19.24 19.72
C ALA A 113 4.54 20.48 19.29
N ARG A 114 5.46 20.31 18.33
CA ARG A 114 6.24 21.40 17.73
C ARG A 114 5.57 22.08 16.54
N GLY A 115 4.39 21.65 16.14
CA GLY A 115 3.72 22.15 14.93
C GLY A 115 4.41 21.75 13.61
N THR A 116 5.24 20.72 13.63
CA THR A 116 6.04 20.25 12.46
C THR A 116 5.67 18.83 12.04
N ALA A 117 4.40 18.47 12.22
CA ALA A 117 3.87 17.16 11.86
C ALA A 117 3.97 16.93 10.34
N PRO A 118 4.65 15.85 9.87
CA PRO A 118 4.75 15.56 8.44
C PRO A 118 3.40 15.09 7.86
N ASP A 119 3.23 15.23 6.56
CA ASP A 119 2.08 14.67 5.84
C ASP A 119 2.21 13.15 5.66
N LEU A 120 3.45 12.66 5.60
CA LEU A 120 3.75 11.25 5.43
C LEU A 120 4.94 10.84 6.33
N MET A 121 4.68 9.91 7.25
CA MET A 121 5.72 9.20 7.99
C MET A 121 6.01 7.88 7.30
N ILE A 122 7.29 7.55 7.15
CA ILE A 122 7.76 6.32 6.48
C ILE A 122 8.66 5.54 7.45
N CYS A 123 8.45 4.22 7.49
CA CYS A 123 9.33 3.26 8.18
C CYS A 123 9.64 2.08 7.25
N ASN A 124 10.56 1.22 7.65
CA ASN A 124 10.82 -0.03 6.96
C ASN A 124 9.70 -1.04 7.20
N TYR A 125 9.68 -2.06 6.36
CA TYR A 125 8.92 -3.27 6.61
C TYR A 125 9.80 -4.51 6.39
N VAL A 126 9.38 -5.62 6.98
CA VAL A 126 10.13 -6.88 7.00
C VAL A 126 9.24 -7.98 6.47
N TYR A 127 9.70 -8.71 5.46
CA TYR A 127 9.11 -9.98 5.08
C TYR A 127 9.51 -11.05 6.09
N GLU A 128 8.53 -11.65 6.77
CA GLU A 128 8.72 -12.70 7.76
C GLU A 128 8.33 -14.06 7.17
N HIS A 129 9.31 -14.84 6.76
CA HIS A 129 9.11 -16.20 6.29
C HIS A 129 9.06 -17.15 7.49
N VAL A 130 7.86 -17.35 8.06
CA VAL A 130 7.68 -18.07 9.33
C VAL A 130 8.00 -19.56 9.18
N GLU A 131 7.84 -20.14 7.99
CA GLU A 131 8.10 -21.56 7.73
C GLU A 131 9.58 -21.94 7.88
N ASP A 132 10.49 -21.08 7.43
CA ASP A 132 11.94 -21.30 7.46
C ASP A 132 12.67 -20.41 8.49
N GLY A 133 11.94 -19.54 9.18
CA GLY A 133 12.48 -18.63 10.19
C GLY A 133 13.40 -17.55 9.64
N THR A 134 13.33 -17.25 8.34
CA THR A 134 14.11 -16.19 7.70
C THR A 134 13.32 -14.89 7.63
N SER A 135 14.04 -13.77 7.55
CA SER A 135 13.42 -12.46 7.36
C SER A 135 14.22 -11.59 6.39
N HIS A 136 13.52 -10.73 5.66
CA HIS A 136 14.14 -9.78 4.75
C HIS A 136 13.57 -8.38 4.96
N THR A 137 14.43 -7.43 5.34
CA THR A 137 14.02 -6.03 5.57
C THR A 137 14.13 -5.20 4.31
N VAL A 138 13.06 -4.49 3.97
CA VAL A 138 13.06 -3.45 2.94
C VAL A 138 13.27 -2.09 3.59
N ARG A 139 14.41 -1.45 3.24
CA ARG A 139 14.86 -0.18 3.79
C ARG A 139 14.90 0.89 2.71
N TYR A 140 14.73 2.16 3.14
CA TYR A 140 14.74 3.31 2.23
C TYR A 140 15.90 4.28 2.52
N THR A 141 16.94 3.84 3.21
CA THR A 141 18.11 4.66 3.59
C THR A 141 18.87 5.22 2.40
N ASN A 142 18.79 4.55 1.23
CA ASN A 142 19.35 5.03 -0.04
C ASN A 142 18.50 6.13 -0.70
N VAL A 143 17.22 6.28 -0.31
CA VAL A 143 16.24 7.15 -0.95
C VAL A 143 15.91 8.36 -0.11
N PHE A 144 15.65 8.18 1.18
CA PHE A 144 15.13 9.20 2.06
C PHE A 144 16.16 9.71 3.08
N PRO A 145 16.18 11.04 3.35
CA PRO A 145 16.87 11.57 4.51
C PRO A 145 16.27 11.02 5.81
N GLN A 146 17.13 10.63 6.76
CA GLN A 146 16.72 10.01 8.01
C GLN A 146 16.52 11.05 9.12
N ASN A 147 15.54 10.83 9.97
CA ASN A 147 15.29 11.53 11.25
C ASN A 147 15.19 13.07 11.12
N ARG A 148 14.75 13.56 9.97
CA ARG A 148 14.46 14.98 9.73
C ARG A 148 13.27 15.14 8.79
N LEU A 149 12.64 16.31 8.81
CA LEU A 149 11.65 16.68 7.81
C LEU A 149 12.32 16.89 6.46
N PHE A 150 11.67 16.46 5.41
CA PHE A 150 12.07 16.66 4.02
C PHE A 150 10.85 16.71 3.10
N ASP A 151 11.06 17.18 1.90
CA ASP A 151 10.10 17.20 0.80
C ASP A 151 10.60 16.38 -0.39
N TRP A 152 9.84 16.37 -1.48
CA TRP A 152 10.20 15.62 -2.69
C TRP A 152 11.52 16.04 -3.31
N VAL A 153 11.98 17.29 -3.13
CA VAL A 153 13.28 17.77 -3.68
C VAL A 153 14.46 16.99 -3.07
N HIS A 154 14.31 16.53 -1.84
CA HIS A 154 15.34 15.78 -1.12
C HIS A 154 15.31 14.27 -1.37
N VAL A 155 14.28 13.75 -2.06
CA VAL A 155 14.14 12.33 -2.38
C VAL A 155 15.15 11.94 -3.45
N ARG A 156 15.91 10.86 -3.21
CA ARG A 156 16.88 10.31 -4.16
C ARG A 156 16.19 9.34 -5.12
N HIS A 157 16.98 8.75 -6.03
CA HIS A 157 16.45 7.76 -6.98
C HIS A 157 16.16 6.43 -6.29
N PHE A 158 15.00 5.89 -6.58
CA PHE A 158 14.65 4.52 -6.23
C PHE A 158 15.38 3.55 -7.16
N ARG A 159 15.74 2.39 -6.63
CA ARG A 159 16.19 1.28 -7.47
C ARG A 159 15.01 0.76 -8.30
N PRO A 160 15.26 0.06 -9.43
CA PRO A 160 14.19 -0.49 -10.25
C PRO A 160 13.22 -1.43 -9.51
N ASP A 161 13.74 -2.17 -8.53
CA ASP A 161 13.03 -3.14 -7.68
C ASP A 161 12.44 -2.51 -6.40
N GLN A 162 12.52 -1.20 -6.23
CA GLN A 162 12.18 -0.53 -4.97
C GLN A 162 11.02 0.45 -5.15
N ASN A 163 9.95 0.23 -4.38
CA ASN A 163 8.80 1.12 -4.30
C ASN A 163 8.41 1.39 -2.85
N ILE A 164 7.68 2.48 -2.62
CA ILE A 164 6.98 2.69 -1.36
C ILE A 164 5.75 1.77 -1.37
N LEU A 165 5.60 0.93 -0.35
CA LEU A 165 4.44 0.07 -0.18
C LEU A 165 3.56 0.54 0.98
N MET A 166 2.30 0.08 1.01
CA MET A 166 1.32 0.38 2.06
C MET A 166 1.87 0.05 3.46
N HIS A 167 2.65 -1.02 3.57
CA HIS A 167 3.28 -1.47 4.81
C HIS A 167 4.21 -0.43 5.44
N SER A 168 4.87 0.40 4.60
CA SER A 168 5.86 1.39 5.06
C SER A 168 5.28 2.76 5.44
N VAL A 169 4.03 3.07 5.07
CA VAL A 169 3.47 4.42 5.16
C VAL A 169 2.52 4.61 6.33
N MET A 170 2.55 5.82 6.90
CA MET A 170 1.53 6.38 7.78
C MET A 170 1.21 7.77 7.24
N TYR A 171 0.04 7.93 6.65
CA TYR A 171 -0.41 9.21 6.12
C TYR A 171 -1.06 10.07 7.21
N ARG A 172 -0.88 11.37 7.14
CA ARG A 172 -1.79 12.29 7.81
C ARG A 172 -3.20 12.02 7.30
N THR A 173 -4.16 11.78 8.18
CA THR A 173 -5.54 11.40 7.82
C THR A 173 -6.18 12.40 6.86
N GLU A 174 -5.89 13.68 7.08
CA GLU A 174 -6.37 14.77 6.23
C GLU A 174 -5.89 14.66 4.77
N VAL A 175 -4.65 14.18 4.53
CA VAL A 175 -4.11 13.96 3.17
C VAL A 175 -4.95 12.92 2.42
N LEU A 176 -5.32 11.83 3.09
CA LEU A 176 -6.18 10.79 2.49
C LEU A 176 -7.59 11.31 2.17
N ARG A 177 -8.13 12.20 3.01
CA ARG A 177 -9.44 12.83 2.76
C ARG A 177 -9.39 13.83 1.63
N GLN A 178 -8.35 14.67 1.59
CA GLN A 178 -8.18 15.68 0.55
C GLN A 178 -7.96 15.08 -0.84
N CYS A 179 -7.28 13.94 -0.94
CA CYS A 179 -7.08 13.29 -2.24
C CYS A 179 -8.34 12.63 -2.80
N GLY A 180 -9.41 12.51 -1.99
CA GLY A 180 -10.70 11.95 -2.44
C GLY A 180 -10.63 10.47 -2.86
N MET A 181 -9.61 9.74 -2.38
CA MET A 181 -9.40 8.35 -2.77
C MET A 181 -10.53 7.46 -2.28
N VAL A 182 -11.05 6.63 -3.20
CA VAL A 182 -11.97 5.53 -2.90
C VAL A 182 -11.42 4.29 -3.59
N LEU A 183 -11.00 3.31 -2.81
CA LEU A 183 -10.48 2.06 -3.33
C LEU A 183 -11.62 1.21 -3.90
N PRO A 184 -11.44 0.59 -5.07
CA PRO A 184 -12.48 -0.23 -5.70
C PRO A 184 -12.79 -1.48 -4.86
N LYS A 185 -14.10 -1.81 -4.79
CA LYS A 185 -14.58 -3.04 -4.12
C LYS A 185 -14.15 -4.28 -4.89
N HIS A 186 -14.04 -5.41 -4.17
CA HIS A 186 -13.73 -6.74 -4.73
C HIS A 186 -12.52 -6.71 -5.68
N THR A 187 -11.49 -5.95 -5.32
CA THR A 187 -10.30 -5.78 -6.14
C THR A 187 -9.07 -5.98 -5.24
N PHE A 188 -8.17 -6.88 -5.64
CA PHE A 188 -6.86 -7.05 -5.02
C PHE A 188 -5.87 -6.00 -5.55
N TYR A 189 -4.73 -5.87 -4.91
CA TYR A 189 -3.64 -4.95 -5.31
C TYR A 189 -3.99 -3.45 -5.19
N VAL A 190 -5.07 -3.12 -4.49
CA VAL A 190 -5.52 -1.73 -4.22
C VAL A 190 -4.57 -0.96 -3.29
N ASP A 191 -3.71 -1.66 -2.58
CA ASP A 191 -2.59 -1.12 -1.80
C ASP A 191 -1.69 -0.20 -2.65
N ASN A 192 -1.54 -0.49 -3.94
CA ASN A 192 -0.82 0.37 -4.89
C ASN A 192 -1.54 1.72 -5.10
N ILE A 193 -2.87 1.71 -5.21
CA ILE A 193 -3.68 2.95 -5.29
C ILE A 193 -3.55 3.73 -3.98
N PHE A 194 -3.65 3.04 -2.83
CA PHE A 194 -3.54 3.64 -1.50
C PHE A 194 -2.23 4.41 -1.31
N VAL A 195 -1.13 3.90 -1.85
CA VAL A 195 0.16 4.60 -1.81
C VAL A 195 0.24 5.71 -2.86
N TYR A 196 -0.15 5.42 -4.11
CA TYR A 196 0.12 6.26 -5.27
C TYR A 196 -0.74 7.52 -5.31
N GLN A 197 -2.06 7.38 -5.13
CA GLN A 197 -3.00 8.47 -5.35
C GLN A 197 -2.81 9.67 -4.39
N PRO A 198 -2.44 9.49 -3.10
CA PRO A 198 -2.24 10.63 -2.19
C PRO A 198 -0.92 11.38 -2.39
N LEU A 199 0.07 10.84 -3.11
CA LEU A 199 1.42 11.43 -3.17
C LEU A 199 1.48 12.90 -3.61
N PRO A 200 0.68 13.39 -4.57
CA PRO A 200 0.67 14.82 -4.93
C PRO A 200 0.22 15.76 -3.80
N TYR A 201 -0.47 15.25 -2.80
CA TYR A 201 -0.94 16.01 -1.63
C TYR A 201 0.09 16.03 -0.50
N VAL A 202 1.15 15.23 -0.59
CA VAL A 202 2.23 15.13 0.41
C VAL A 202 3.25 16.24 0.16
N LYS A 203 3.31 17.22 1.07
CA LYS A 203 4.26 18.35 1.02
C LYS A 203 5.47 18.12 1.92
N SER A 204 5.30 17.34 2.99
CA SER A 204 6.34 17.07 3.98
C SER A 204 6.36 15.61 4.38
N MET A 205 7.56 15.07 4.51
CA MET A 205 7.81 13.67 4.85
C MET A 205 8.81 13.55 6.00
N TYR A 206 8.74 12.40 6.67
CA TYR A 206 9.71 12.03 7.70
C TYR A 206 10.00 10.54 7.59
N TYR A 207 11.25 10.15 7.54
CA TYR A 207 11.65 8.73 7.48
C TYR A 207 12.44 8.33 8.73
N MET A 208 12.03 7.22 9.34
CA MET A 208 12.73 6.55 10.41
C MET A 208 13.21 5.17 9.92
N ASP A 209 14.51 4.91 10.01
CA ASP A 209 15.09 3.59 9.73
C ASP A 209 14.78 2.62 10.87
N LEU A 210 13.50 2.25 10.96
CA LEU A 210 12.94 1.32 11.95
C LEU A 210 12.15 0.23 11.23
N ASP A 211 12.40 -1.02 11.59
CA ASP A 211 11.75 -2.21 11.04
C ASP A 211 10.38 -2.39 11.73
N LEU A 212 9.41 -1.51 11.38
CA LEU A 212 8.14 -1.38 12.07
C LEU A 212 7.12 -2.45 11.69
N TYR A 213 6.90 -2.63 10.40
CA TYR A 213 5.85 -3.51 9.89
C TYR A 213 6.41 -4.90 9.62
N ARG A 214 5.74 -5.94 10.11
CA ARG A 214 6.09 -7.34 9.94
C ARG A 214 5.07 -7.98 9.02
N TYR A 215 5.48 -8.27 7.80
CA TYR A 215 4.66 -8.85 6.75
C TYR A 215 4.82 -10.37 6.75
N PHE A 216 3.75 -11.06 7.12
CA PHE A 216 3.74 -12.53 7.17
C PHE A 216 3.76 -13.13 5.77
N ILE A 217 4.75 -14.01 5.49
CA ILE A 217 4.86 -14.80 4.26
C ILE A 217 4.85 -16.28 4.63
N GLY A 218 4.07 -17.09 3.89
CA GLY A 218 4.04 -18.55 4.05
C GLY A 218 2.67 -19.19 3.87
N ARG A 219 1.59 -18.42 3.63
CA ARG A 219 0.29 -19.00 3.33
C ARG A 219 0.14 -19.31 1.84
N ALA A 220 -0.41 -20.48 1.52
CA ALA A 220 -0.64 -20.92 0.14
C ALA A 220 -1.66 -20.04 -0.63
N ASP A 221 -2.58 -19.36 0.09
CA ASP A 221 -3.64 -18.53 -0.46
C ASP A 221 -3.29 -17.04 -0.57
N GLN A 222 -2.05 -16.66 -0.24
CA GLN A 222 -1.62 -15.26 -0.30
C GLN A 222 -1.69 -14.70 -1.73
N SER A 223 -2.07 -13.41 -1.80
CA SER A 223 -2.27 -12.69 -3.07
C SER A 223 -0.99 -12.55 -3.90
N VAL A 224 0.18 -12.72 -3.29
CA VAL A 224 1.50 -12.63 -3.93
C VAL A 224 1.95 -13.93 -4.61
N ASN A 225 1.21 -15.03 -4.47
CA ASN A 225 1.54 -16.27 -5.16
C ASN A 225 1.26 -16.15 -6.67
N GLU A 226 2.21 -16.58 -7.51
CA GLU A 226 2.18 -16.43 -8.97
C GLU A 226 0.88 -16.96 -9.61
N SER A 227 0.47 -18.19 -9.26
CA SER A 227 -0.77 -18.78 -9.79
C SER A 227 -2.02 -17.99 -9.39
N VAL A 228 -2.03 -17.40 -8.18
CA VAL A 228 -3.11 -16.54 -7.71
C VAL A 228 -3.12 -15.23 -8.48
N MET A 229 -1.95 -14.64 -8.76
CA MET A 229 -1.81 -13.40 -9.49
C MET A 229 -2.24 -13.54 -10.96
N ILE A 230 -1.87 -14.64 -11.64
CA ILE A 230 -2.33 -14.95 -13.01
C ILE A 230 -3.87 -15.03 -13.04
N GLY A 231 -4.48 -15.75 -12.10
CA GLY A 231 -5.93 -15.89 -12.00
C GLY A 231 -6.66 -14.58 -11.66
N ARG A 232 -5.95 -13.54 -11.22
CA ARG A 232 -6.50 -12.22 -10.83
C ARG A 232 -5.98 -11.08 -11.71
N VAL A 233 -5.42 -11.39 -12.87
CA VAL A 233 -4.80 -10.39 -13.76
C VAL A 233 -5.77 -9.25 -14.13
N ASP A 234 -7.07 -9.52 -14.30
CA ASP A 234 -8.06 -8.49 -14.58
C ASP A 234 -8.20 -7.45 -13.47
N GLN A 235 -7.96 -7.85 -12.21
CA GLN A 235 -7.95 -6.93 -11.09
C GLN A 235 -6.67 -6.08 -11.08
N GLN A 236 -5.52 -6.68 -11.41
CA GLN A 236 -4.26 -5.97 -11.62
C GLN A 236 -4.41 -4.92 -12.73
N LEU A 237 -5.04 -5.26 -13.86
CA LEU A 237 -5.32 -4.33 -14.96
C LEU A 237 -6.24 -3.18 -14.52
N ARG A 238 -7.27 -3.48 -13.71
CA ARG A 238 -8.16 -2.47 -13.14
C ARG A 238 -7.41 -1.46 -12.29
N VAL A 239 -6.54 -1.95 -11.39
CA VAL A 239 -5.70 -1.10 -10.54
C VAL A 239 -4.74 -0.26 -11.38
N THR A 240 -4.06 -0.86 -12.37
CA THR A 240 -3.14 -0.14 -13.26
C THR A 240 -3.86 0.97 -14.05
N LYS A 241 -5.04 0.68 -14.60
CA LYS A 241 -5.88 1.68 -15.29
C LYS A 241 -6.31 2.81 -14.34
N HIS A 242 -6.73 2.47 -13.11
CA HIS A 242 -7.04 3.47 -12.09
C HIS A 242 -5.83 4.38 -11.80
N MET A 243 -4.62 3.82 -11.70
CA MET A 243 -3.41 4.62 -11.46
C MET A 243 -3.04 5.51 -12.67
N ILE A 244 -3.38 5.10 -13.89
CA ILE A 244 -3.25 5.95 -15.08
C ILE A 244 -4.20 7.15 -14.99
N ASP A 245 -5.44 6.94 -14.55
CA ASP A 245 -6.50 7.95 -14.60
C ASP A 245 -6.50 8.89 -13.39
N CYS A 246 -6.05 8.42 -12.21
CA CYS A 246 -6.23 9.16 -10.96
C CYS A 246 -5.34 10.40 -10.83
N GLN A 247 -4.32 10.57 -11.69
CA GLN A 247 -3.38 11.69 -11.61
C GLN A 247 -2.94 12.20 -12.98
N ASP A 248 -3.08 13.52 -13.19
CA ASP A 248 -2.41 14.19 -14.31
C ASP A 248 -0.92 14.43 -14.00
N LEU A 249 -0.06 13.52 -14.47
CA LEU A 249 1.38 13.63 -14.27
C LEU A 249 2.02 14.84 -14.98
N ASP A 250 1.33 15.46 -15.93
CA ASP A 250 1.82 16.70 -16.56
C ASP A 250 1.58 17.93 -15.69
N ALA A 251 0.56 17.91 -14.84
CA ALA A 251 0.36 18.93 -13.81
C ALA A 251 1.52 18.95 -12.78
N LEU A 252 2.26 17.84 -12.66
CA LEU A 252 3.40 17.72 -11.75
C LEU A 252 4.76 18.11 -12.35
N LYS A 253 4.80 18.73 -13.55
CA LYS A 253 6.07 19.13 -14.21
C LYS A 253 6.98 20.02 -13.34
N GLY A 254 6.39 20.85 -12.47
CA GLY A 254 7.13 21.67 -11.50
C GLY A 254 7.74 20.85 -10.36
N GLN A 255 7.23 19.67 -10.06
CA GLN A 255 7.65 18.77 -8.98
C GLN A 255 8.45 17.58 -9.56
N LYS A 256 9.59 17.86 -10.14
CA LYS A 256 10.37 16.89 -10.96
C LYS A 256 10.62 15.55 -10.29
N ARG A 257 10.96 15.53 -9.00
CA ARG A 257 11.26 14.30 -8.25
C ARG A 257 10.00 13.47 -7.98
N LEU A 258 8.92 14.11 -7.57
CA LEU A 258 7.62 13.44 -7.40
C LEU A 258 7.14 12.85 -8.72
N ARG A 259 7.14 13.66 -9.79
CA ARG A 259 6.73 13.18 -11.12
C ARG A 259 7.57 12.00 -11.59
N ALA A 260 8.90 12.07 -11.42
CA ALA A 260 9.80 10.97 -11.79
C ALA A 260 9.48 9.68 -11.01
N TYR A 261 9.21 9.79 -9.71
CA TYR A 261 8.81 8.65 -8.89
C TYR A 261 7.44 8.08 -9.31
N MET A 262 6.46 8.93 -9.58
CA MET A 262 5.13 8.46 -10.00
C MET A 262 5.16 7.80 -11.39
N VAL A 263 5.97 8.31 -12.32
CA VAL A 263 6.22 7.65 -13.62
C VAL A 263 6.91 6.30 -13.41
N HIS A 264 7.91 6.23 -12.53
CA HIS A 264 8.58 4.98 -12.19
C HIS A 264 7.58 3.96 -11.64
N TYR A 265 6.76 4.35 -10.66
CA TYR A 265 5.77 3.45 -10.05
C TYR A 265 4.75 2.95 -11.09
N LEU A 266 4.22 3.85 -11.92
CA LEU A 266 3.32 3.47 -13.01
C LEU A 266 3.99 2.50 -13.99
N SER A 267 5.28 2.72 -14.29
CA SER A 267 6.06 1.83 -15.15
C SER A 267 6.23 0.42 -14.53
N VAL A 268 6.42 0.32 -13.22
CA VAL A 268 6.42 -0.96 -12.49
C VAL A 268 5.07 -1.65 -12.61
N MET A 269 3.97 -0.92 -12.42
CA MET A 269 2.62 -1.50 -12.54
C MET A 269 2.30 -2.00 -13.94
N MET A 270 2.76 -1.28 -14.97
CA MET A 270 2.68 -1.74 -16.37
C MET A 270 3.50 -3.01 -16.58
N ALA A 271 4.73 -3.05 -16.08
CA ALA A 271 5.61 -4.21 -16.21
C ALA A 271 5.05 -5.46 -15.51
N VAL A 272 4.54 -5.31 -14.29
CA VAL A 272 3.88 -6.41 -13.56
C VAL A 272 2.66 -6.91 -14.31
N SER A 273 1.83 -6.01 -14.83
CA SER A 273 0.65 -6.38 -15.65
C SER A 273 1.06 -7.16 -16.91
N ASP A 274 2.10 -6.68 -17.62
CA ASP A 274 2.62 -7.35 -18.81
C ASP A 274 3.17 -8.76 -18.51
N ILE A 275 3.94 -8.90 -17.42
CA ILE A 275 4.53 -10.18 -17.01
C ILE A 275 3.43 -11.21 -16.73
N PHE A 276 2.39 -10.87 -15.96
CA PHE A 276 1.32 -11.83 -15.67
C PHE A 276 0.48 -12.19 -16.90
N LEU A 277 0.27 -11.25 -17.82
CA LEU A 277 -0.38 -11.55 -19.11
C LEU A 277 0.49 -12.43 -20.01
N LEU A 278 1.80 -12.30 -19.97
CA LEU A 278 2.73 -13.15 -20.69
C LEU A 278 2.82 -14.55 -20.09
N LEU A 279 2.77 -14.68 -18.77
CA LEU A 279 2.73 -15.97 -18.07
C LEU A 279 1.43 -16.73 -18.32
N ASP A 280 0.30 -16.04 -18.44
CA ASP A 280 -0.97 -16.62 -18.90
C ASP A 280 -0.84 -17.17 -20.34
N GLY A 281 -0.22 -16.40 -21.25
CA GLY A 281 0.13 -16.79 -22.60
C GLY A 281 -1.04 -17.07 -23.55
N SER A 282 -2.30 -16.88 -23.12
CA SER A 282 -3.49 -17.04 -23.95
C SER A 282 -3.62 -15.93 -25.00
N ALA A 283 -4.37 -16.19 -26.06
CA ALA A 283 -4.69 -15.17 -27.08
C ALA A 283 -5.40 -13.95 -26.43
N GLU A 284 -6.28 -14.19 -25.48
CA GLU A 284 -6.99 -13.15 -24.73
C GLU A 284 -6.00 -12.31 -23.89
N ALA A 285 -5.03 -12.94 -23.24
CA ALA A 285 -4.01 -12.22 -22.47
C ALA A 285 -3.15 -11.31 -23.36
N HIS A 286 -2.76 -11.76 -24.56
CA HIS A 286 -2.04 -10.94 -25.54
C HIS A 286 -2.89 -9.73 -26.03
N GLU A 287 -4.20 -9.91 -26.22
CA GLU A 287 -5.12 -8.83 -26.55
C GLU A 287 -5.23 -7.82 -25.41
N LYS A 288 -5.48 -8.26 -24.17
CA LYS A 288 -5.52 -7.42 -22.96
C LYS A 288 -4.23 -6.62 -22.76
N ARG A 289 -3.07 -7.21 -23.04
CA ARG A 289 -1.78 -6.51 -22.98
C ARG A 289 -1.71 -5.39 -24.01
N THR A 290 -2.16 -5.63 -25.22
CA THR A 290 -2.21 -4.62 -26.28
C THR A 290 -3.17 -3.48 -25.90
N GLU A 291 -4.34 -3.82 -25.39
CA GLU A 291 -5.34 -2.85 -24.91
C GLU A 291 -4.81 -1.99 -23.76
N LEU A 292 -4.08 -2.56 -22.80
CA LEU A 292 -3.52 -1.80 -21.68
C LEU A 292 -2.54 -0.72 -22.17
N TRP A 293 -1.68 -1.04 -23.13
CA TRP A 293 -0.74 -0.07 -23.71
C TRP A 293 -1.45 0.98 -24.56
N GLN A 294 -2.52 0.61 -25.27
CA GLN A 294 -3.39 1.57 -25.98
C GLN A 294 -4.11 2.50 -24.99
N TYR A 295 -4.58 1.93 -23.87
CA TYR A 295 -5.22 2.71 -22.81
C TYR A 295 -4.25 3.76 -22.21
N LEU A 296 -3.03 3.38 -21.86
CA LEU A 296 -2.00 4.30 -21.40
C LEU A 296 -1.77 5.43 -22.42
N LYS A 297 -1.64 5.08 -23.71
CA LYS A 297 -1.40 6.04 -24.79
C LYS A 297 -2.56 7.02 -24.99
N ALA A 298 -3.79 6.55 -24.82
CA ALA A 298 -5.00 7.34 -25.02
C ALA A 298 -5.28 8.29 -23.83
N ASN A 299 -4.90 7.89 -22.61
CA ASN A 299 -5.25 8.61 -21.38
C ASN A 299 -4.06 9.37 -20.75
N THR A 300 -2.90 9.41 -21.43
CA THR A 300 -1.76 10.20 -20.98
C THR A 300 -1.17 11.01 -22.13
N SER A 301 -0.39 12.04 -21.79
CA SER A 301 0.36 12.78 -22.81
C SER A 301 1.44 11.92 -23.45
N THR A 302 1.85 12.29 -24.68
CA THR A 302 2.99 11.66 -25.35
C THR A 302 4.25 11.65 -24.48
N GLY A 303 4.47 12.70 -23.67
CA GLY A 303 5.62 12.79 -22.77
C GLY A 303 5.57 11.75 -21.63
N VAL A 304 4.41 11.55 -21.02
CA VAL A 304 4.18 10.53 -19.97
C VAL A 304 4.26 9.13 -20.59
N TYR A 305 3.56 8.89 -21.69
CA TYR A 305 3.60 7.61 -22.40
C TYR A 305 5.04 7.19 -22.73
N ASN A 306 5.84 8.10 -23.31
CA ASN A 306 7.23 7.82 -23.65
C ASN A 306 8.08 7.59 -22.37
N ALA A 307 7.85 8.34 -21.30
CA ALA A 307 8.56 8.17 -20.05
C ALA A 307 8.32 6.78 -19.42
N VAL A 308 7.10 6.27 -19.46
CA VAL A 308 6.76 4.91 -19.04
C VAL A 308 7.34 3.87 -20.00
N LYS A 309 7.22 4.09 -21.31
CA LYS A 309 7.72 3.17 -22.34
C LYS A 309 9.25 3.00 -22.31
N TYR A 310 10.00 4.04 -21.97
CA TYR A 310 11.47 4.00 -21.89
C TYR A 310 11.98 3.74 -20.45
N ASN A 311 11.12 3.30 -19.57
CA ASN A 311 11.41 2.78 -18.23
C ASN A 311 11.12 1.27 -18.19
N LEU A 312 10.95 0.68 -17.00
CA LEU A 312 10.68 -0.76 -16.81
C LEU A 312 9.52 -1.31 -17.66
N GLY A 313 8.42 -0.57 -17.78
CA GLY A 313 7.29 -0.97 -18.63
C GLY A 313 7.66 -1.20 -20.09
N GLY A 314 8.65 -0.51 -20.62
CA GLY A 314 9.09 -0.72 -21.99
C GLY A 314 9.90 -1.99 -22.21
N LEU A 315 10.62 -2.47 -21.17
CA LEU A 315 11.36 -3.73 -21.25
C LEU A 315 10.40 -4.91 -21.43
N THR A 316 9.24 -4.87 -20.77
CA THR A 316 8.22 -5.92 -20.86
C THR A 316 7.33 -5.80 -22.11
N ASN A 317 7.32 -4.65 -22.80
CA ASN A 317 6.55 -4.42 -24.03
C ASN A 317 7.36 -4.61 -25.33
N MET A 318 8.53 -5.23 -25.28
CA MET A 318 9.31 -5.54 -26.48
C MET A 318 8.53 -6.49 -27.41
N LYS A 319 8.53 -6.20 -28.72
CA LYS A 319 7.83 -6.99 -29.76
C LYS A 319 8.81 -7.44 -30.83
N PHE A 320 9.40 -8.60 -30.65
CA PHE A 320 10.17 -9.31 -31.66
C PHE A 320 9.96 -10.83 -31.48
N PRO A 321 10.21 -11.67 -32.52
CA PRO A 321 10.05 -13.10 -32.36
C PRO A 321 10.88 -13.65 -31.19
N GLY A 322 10.21 -14.29 -30.23
CA GLY A 322 10.84 -14.80 -29.01
C GLY A 322 11.03 -13.79 -27.88
N SER A 323 10.48 -12.54 -28.01
CA SER A 323 10.56 -11.54 -26.96
C SER A 323 9.98 -12.02 -25.62
N ASP A 324 8.91 -12.82 -25.65
CA ASP A 324 8.27 -13.33 -24.43
C ASP A 324 9.22 -14.20 -23.60
N LYS A 325 10.06 -15.02 -24.26
CA LYS A 325 11.10 -15.81 -23.59
C LYS A 325 12.20 -14.95 -22.98
N VAL A 326 12.52 -13.81 -23.59
CA VAL A 326 13.54 -12.86 -23.09
C VAL A 326 12.99 -12.06 -21.90
N ILE A 327 11.69 -11.77 -21.90
CA ILE A 327 11.04 -11.02 -20.81
C ILE A 327 10.85 -11.89 -19.56
N LEU A 328 10.56 -13.19 -19.76
CA LEU A 328 10.28 -14.13 -18.67
C LEU A 328 11.51 -14.90 -18.17
N GLY A 329 12.63 -14.90 -18.88
CA GLY A 329 13.90 -15.53 -18.50
C GLY A 329 14.82 -14.60 -17.77
#